data_92e4d8c7ecacad7dfc8107c567d2fd7a
#
_entry.id   92e4d8c7ecacad7dfc8107c567d2fd7a
#
_cell.length_a   1.000
_cell.length_b   1.000
_cell.length_c   1.000
_cell.angle_alpha   90.00
_cell.angle_beta   90.00
_cell.angle_gamma   90.00
#
_symmetry.space_group_name_H-M   'P 1'
#
loop_
_entity.id
_entity.type
_entity.pdbx_description
1 polymer ?
#
loop_
_entity_poly.entity_id
_entity_poly.type
_entity_poly.pdbx_seq_one_letter_code
_entity_poly.pdbx_strand_id
1 'polypeptide(L)'
;RDNSSNFDFPSLLDRAKALNVTTFPFLGREKNARSEAKDTHFSSKAYGTRDSKHTELQGRIQLDMLQVMQRDYKLRSYSLNSVSFEFLKEQKEDVHHSLITELQNAGPETRRRLAVYCLKDAYLPQRLMDKLMCLINYTEMARVTGVPFNYLLSRGQQIKVISQLFRKAREDGYLIPAYKNEGGDDQYEGATVLDPKQGYYDKPIATLDFASLYPSIMMAHNLCYTTLIDKRTIER
;
A
#
# COMPACT_ATOMS: atom_id res chain seq x y z
N ARG A 1 -7.09 -3.07 12.24
CA ARG A 1 -8.12 -2.05 12.27
C ARG A 1 -8.21 -1.36 10.91
N ASP A 2 -9.22 -0.59 10.68
CA ASP A 2 -9.42 0.22 9.48
C ASP A 2 -8.93 1.64 9.73
N ASN A 3 -8.16 2.22 8.80
CA ASN A 3 -7.63 3.59 8.84
C ASN A 3 -6.76 3.94 10.08
N SER A 4 -6.07 2.96 10.64
CA SER A 4 -5.22 3.19 11.81
C SER A 4 -4.00 4.06 11.50
N SER A 5 -3.44 3.93 10.31
CA SER A 5 -2.24 4.67 9.90
C SER A 5 -2.48 6.16 9.75
N ASN A 6 -3.60 6.56 9.12
CA ASN A 6 -3.89 7.97 8.85
C ASN A 6 -4.67 8.66 9.96
N PHE A 7 -5.37 7.92 10.81
CA PHE A 7 -6.26 8.50 11.81
C PHE A 7 -5.91 8.10 13.24
N ASP A 8 -5.95 6.79 13.58
CA ASP A 8 -5.85 6.38 14.98
C ASP A 8 -4.49 6.72 15.62
N PHE A 9 -3.39 6.28 14.99
CA PHE A 9 -2.06 6.52 15.55
C PHE A 9 -1.68 8.01 15.59
N PRO A 10 -1.85 8.78 14.50
CA PRO A 10 -1.59 10.22 14.56
C PRO A 10 -2.41 10.92 15.65
N SER A 11 -3.72 10.63 15.74
CA SER A 11 -4.61 11.25 16.73
C SER A 11 -4.18 10.96 18.17
N LEU A 12 -3.78 9.71 18.45
CA LEU A 12 -3.29 9.32 19.77
C LEU A 12 -1.95 9.97 20.11
N LEU A 13 -1.02 10.02 19.16
CA LEU A 13 0.30 10.63 19.35
C LEU A 13 0.22 12.14 19.53
N ASP A 14 -0.60 12.81 18.73
CA ASP A 14 -0.85 14.25 18.84
C ASP A 14 -1.53 14.59 20.16
N ARG A 15 -2.49 13.77 20.58
CA ARG A 15 -3.15 13.93 21.88
C ARG A 15 -2.18 13.75 23.05
N ALA A 16 -1.33 12.72 22.99
CA ALA A 16 -0.31 12.50 24.01
C ALA A 16 0.68 13.68 24.12
N LYS A 17 1.07 14.22 22.95
CA LYS A 17 1.92 15.41 22.89
C LYS A 17 1.23 16.64 23.50
N ALA A 18 -0.03 16.90 23.15
CA ALA A 18 -0.81 18.02 23.70
C ALA A 18 -1.01 17.93 25.23
N LEU A 19 -1.10 16.71 25.76
CA LEU A 19 -1.25 16.45 27.19
C LEU A 19 0.09 16.24 27.94
N ASN A 20 1.23 16.41 27.27
CA ASN A 20 2.57 16.16 27.82
C ASN A 20 2.77 14.74 28.42
N VAL A 21 2.12 13.72 27.81
CA VAL A 21 2.26 12.33 28.24
C VAL A 21 3.53 11.75 27.62
N THR A 22 4.63 11.79 28.34
CA THR A 22 5.96 11.40 27.84
C THR A 22 6.15 9.89 27.69
N THR A 23 5.38 9.07 28.41
CA THR A 23 5.46 7.60 28.42
C THR A 23 4.65 6.92 27.32
N PHE A 24 3.73 7.62 26.69
CA PHE A 24 2.82 7.04 25.70
C PHE A 24 3.49 6.70 24.35
N PRO A 25 4.44 7.49 23.80
CA PRO A 25 4.88 7.26 22.42
C PRO A 25 5.76 6.01 22.20
N PHE A 26 5.80 5.08 23.12
CA PHE A 26 6.56 3.82 23.02
C PHE A 26 5.62 2.66 22.67
N LEU A 27 5.11 2.65 21.44
CA LEU A 27 4.11 1.68 20.98
C LEU A 27 4.72 0.41 20.39
N GLY A 28 6.01 0.41 20.12
CA GLY A 28 6.75 -0.72 19.58
C GLY A 28 7.04 -1.82 20.60
N ARG A 29 7.79 -2.84 20.17
CA ARG A 29 8.33 -3.90 21.02
C ARG A 29 9.79 -3.61 21.43
N GLU A 30 10.42 -2.70 20.73
CA GLU A 30 11.78 -2.29 21.02
C GLU A 30 11.79 -1.25 22.15
N LYS A 31 12.64 -1.50 23.15
CA LYS A 31 12.74 -0.61 24.32
C LYS A 31 13.36 0.72 23.90
N ASN A 32 12.79 1.82 24.39
CA ASN A 32 13.22 3.21 24.13
C ASN A 32 13.07 3.69 22.66
N ALA A 33 12.46 2.92 21.77
CA ALA A 33 12.13 3.38 20.42
C ALA A 33 10.80 4.16 20.44
N ARG A 34 10.87 5.48 20.21
CA ARG A 34 9.67 6.33 20.13
C ARG A 34 8.96 6.11 18.81
N SER A 35 7.64 6.04 18.89
CA SER A 35 6.77 6.02 17.70
C SER A 35 6.41 7.44 17.31
N GLU A 36 6.61 7.78 16.05
CA GLU A 36 6.29 9.08 15.47
C GLU A 36 5.51 8.90 14.17
N ALA A 37 4.49 9.73 13.98
CA ALA A 37 3.77 9.77 12.72
C ALA A 37 4.53 10.68 11.74
N LYS A 38 4.89 10.12 10.58
CA LYS A 38 5.59 10.82 9.49
C LYS A 38 4.69 10.91 8.28
N ASP A 39 4.67 12.07 7.65
CA ASP A 39 3.97 12.22 6.38
C ASP A 39 4.75 11.49 5.28
N THR A 40 4.02 10.75 4.46
CA THR A 40 4.56 10.02 3.31
C THR A 40 3.82 10.44 2.06
N HIS A 41 4.58 10.81 1.04
CA HIS A 41 4.05 11.16 -0.27
C HIS A 41 4.36 10.04 -1.26
N PHE A 42 3.32 9.50 -1.88
CA PHE A 42 3.44 8.51 -2.95
C PHE A 42 2.88 9.10 -4.24
N SER A 43 3.67 9.08 -5.31
CA SER A 43 3.23 9.51 -6.63
C SER A 43 3.56 8.43 -7.66
N SER A 44 2.58 8.04 -8.45
CA SER A 44 2.74 7.07 -9.53
C SER A 44 1.79 7.39 -10.66
N LYS A 45 2.24 7.28 -11.91
CA LYS A 45 1.37 7.45 -13.10
C LYS A 45 0.20 6.46 -13.12
N ALA A 46 0.39 5.24 -12.61
CA ALA A 46 -0.63 4.19 -12.60
C ALA A 46 -1.64 4.31 -11.44
N TYR A 47 -1.20 4.81 -10.28
CA TYR A 47 -2.00 4.84 -9.05
C TYR A 47 -2.32 6.24 -8.55
N GLY A 48 -1.88 7.29 -9.29
CA GLY A 48 -2.05 8.69 -8.90
C GLY A 48 -1.14 9.10 -7.75
N THR A 49 -1.44 10.28 -7.20
CA THR A 49 -0.72 10.85 -6.05
C THR A 49 -1.53 10.64 -4.79
N ARG A 50 -0.88 10.21 -3.72
CA ARG A 50 -1.51 9.98 -2.42
C ARG A 50 -0.60 10.45 -1.30
N ASP A 51 -1.15 11.27 -0.42
CA ASP A 51 -0.55 11.63 0.85
C ASP A 51 -1.08 10.70 1.93
N SER A 52 -0.21 10.16 2.74
CA SER A 52 -0.56 9.28 3.85
C SER A 52 0.37 9.52 5.02
N LYS A 53 -0.05 9.09 6.20
CA LYS A 53 0.79 9.08 7.39
C LYS A 53 1.28 7.67 7.66
N HIS A 54 2.53 7.56 8.02
CA HIS A 54 3.13 6.32 8.47
C HIS A 54 3.64 6.47 9.90
N THR A 55 3.19 5.59 10.78
CA THR A 55 3.69 5.52 12.15
C THR A 55 4.55 4.29 12.30
N GLU A 56 5.82 4.47 12.59
CA GLU A 56 6.73 3.35 12.76
C GLU A 56 6.54 2.72 14.15
N LEU A 57 6.20 1.43 14.17
CA LEU A 57 6.05 0.63 15.38
C LEU A 57 7.11 -0.47 15.37
N GLN A 58 8.25 -0.19 15.95
CA GLN A 58 9.41 -1.09 15.96
C GLN A 58 9.04 -2.49 16.51
N GLY A 59 9.34 -3.53 15.73
CA GLY A 59 9.06 -4.91 16.09
C GLY A 59 7.58 -5.33 16.04
N ARG A 60 6.70 -4.52 15.43
CA ARG A 60 5.28 -4.85 15.19
C ARG A 60 4.96 -4.77 13.70
N ILE A 61 4.18 -5.73 13.23
CA ILE A 61 3.60 -5.69 11.88
C ILE A 61 2.29 -4.90 11.95
N GLN A 62 2.13 -3.96 11.03
CA GLN A 62 0.91 -3.18 10.88
C GLN A 62 0.19 -3.63 9.61
N LEU A 63 -1.10 -3.92 9.73
CA LEU A 63 -1.97 -4.21 8.61
C LEU A 63 -3.20 -3.32 8.72
N ASP A 64 -3.24 -2.27 7.91
CA ASP A 64 -4.37 -1.36 7.81
C ASP A 64 -5.28 -1.82 6.68
N MET A 65 -6.50 -2.23 7.03
CA MET A 65 -7.46 -2.78 6.07
C MET A 65 -7.88 -1.76 5.01
N LEU A 66 -7.92 -0.48 5.33
CA LEU A 66 -8.20 0.55 4.33
C LEU A 66 -7.13 0.56 3.22
N GLN A 67 -5.84 0.48 3.60
CA GLN A 67 -4.75 0.43 2.63
C GLN A 67 -4.79 -0.83 1.77
N VAL A 68 -5.09 -1.99 2.38
CA VAL A 68 -5.27 -3.25 1.65
C VAL A 68 -6.40 -3.14 0.64
N MET A 69 -7.57 -2.64 1.06
CA MET A 69 -8.73 -2.51 0.17
C MET A 69 -8.46 -1.55 -1.00
N GLN A 70 -7.83 -0.42 -0.73
CA GLN A 70 -7.48 0.56 -1.77
C GLN A 70 -6.43 0.06 -2.76
N ARG A 71 -5.56 -0.85 -2.33
CA ARG A 71 -4.51 -1.41 -3.17
C ARG A 71 -5.00 -2.56 -4.03
N ASP A 72 -5.75 -3.47 -3.43
CA ASP A 72 -6.02 -4.78 -4.03
C ASP A 72 -7.42 -4.84 -4.70
N TYR A 73 -8.29 -3.87 -4.40
CA TYR A 73 -9.68 -3.84 -4.91
C TYR A 73 -10.05 -2.49 -5.50
N LYS A 74 -10.80 -2.51 -6.60
CA LYS A 74 -11.38 -1.31 -7.22
C LYS A 74 -12.85 -1.20 -6.81
N LEU A 75 -13.13 -0.38 -5.81
CA LEU A 75 -14.46 -0.17 -5.25
C LEU A 75 -14.95 1.25 -5.49
N ARG A 76 -16.28 1.44 -5.50
CA ARG A 76 -16.89 2.78 -5.59
C ARG A 76 -16.70 3.60 -4.31
N SER A 77 -16.62 2.93 -3.16
CA SER A 77 -16.42 3.54 -1.85
C SER A 77 -15.57 2.61 -0.98
N TYR A 78 -14.67 3.21 -0.22
CA TYR A 78 -13.80 2.50 0.73
C TYR A 78 -14.19 2.77 2.19
N SER A 79 -15.39 3.29 2.44
CA SER A 79 -15.90 3.38 3.81
C SER A 79 -16.08 1.97 4.39
N LEU A 80 -15.80 1.80 5.68
CA LEU A 80 -15.92 0.50 6.34
C LEU A 80 -17.29 -0.13 6.14
N ASN A 81 -18.36 0.69 6.16
CA ASN A 81 -19.72 0.22 5.94
C ASN A 81 -19.92 -0.34 4.52
N SER A 82 -19.45 0.37 3.50
CA SER A 82 -19.57 -0.05 2.09
C SER A 82 -18.77 -1.32 1.82
N VAL A 83 -17.53 -1.37 2.33
CA VAL A 83 -16.65 -2.54 2.19
C VAL A 83 -17.22 -3.76 2.91
N SER A 84 -17.72 -3.58 4.15
CA SER A 84 -18.32 -4.66 4.92
C SER A 84 -19.60 -5.19 4.26
N PHE A 85 -20.40 -4.32 3.68
CA PHE A 85 -21.57 -4.76 2.93
C PHE A 85 -21.20 -5.56 1.69
N GLU A 86 -20.20 -5.11 0.94
CA GLU A 86 -19.76 -5.80 -0.28
C GLU A 86 -19.27 -7.23 0.00
N PHE A 87 -18.39 -7.40 0.97
CA PHE A 87 -17.71 -8.67 1.22
C PHE A 87 -18.35 -9.56 2.30
N LEU A 88 -18.95 -8.95 3.33
CA LEU A 88 -19.53 -9.67 4.46
C LEU A 88 -21.04 -9.70 4.43
N LYS A 89 -21.68 -8.86 3.60
CA LYS A 89 -23.13 -8.61 3.60
C LYS A 89 -23.65 -8.10 4.97
N GLU A 90 -22.76 -7.41 5.69
CA GLU A 90 -23.07 -6.82 6.99
C GLU A 90 -22.88 -5.30 6.92
N GLN A 91 -23.74 -4.60 7.67
CA GLN A 91 -23.65 -3.17 7.85
C GLN A 91 -23.56 -2.83 9.32
N LYS A 92 -22.95 -1.70 9.62
CA LYS A 92 -22.95 -1.10 10.95
C LYS A 92 -24.07 -0.06 11.06
N GLU A 93 -24.54 0.16 12.28
CA GLU A 93 -25.34 1.35 12.56
C GLU A 93 -24.49 2.59 12.26
N ASP A 94 -25.07 3.59 11.61
CA ASP A 94 -24.40 4.85 11.36
C ASP A 94 -24.63 5.79 12.54
N VAL A 95 -23.58 6.08 13.30
CA VAL A 95 -23.59 7.07 14.38
C VAL A 95 -22.78 8.26 13.92
N HIS A 96 -23.47 9.35 13.62
CA HIS A 96 -22.82 10.59 13.23
C HIS A 96 -21.91 11.09 14.35
N HIS A 97 -20.72 11.59 14.00
CA HIS A 97 -19.71 12.02 14.97
C HIS A 97 -20.18 13.07 15.96
N SER A 98 -21.13 13.96 15.55
CA SER A 98 -21.72 14.98 16.42
C SER A 98 -22.52 14.40 17.59
N LEU A 99 -23.06 13.18 17.44
CA LEU A 99 -23.86 12.52 18.48
C LEU A 99 -23.01 11.79 19.51
N ILE A 100 -21.72 11.60 19.28
CA ILE A 100 -20.84 10.80 20.16
C ILE A 100 -20.78 11.40 21.57
N THR A 101 -20.60 12.71 21.67
CA THR A 101 -20.54 13.40 22.98
C THR A 101 -21.85 13.30 23.74
N GLU A 102 -22.97 13.48 23.06
CA GLU A 102 -24.30 13.36 23.65
C GLU A 102 -24.54 11.93 24.13
N LEU A 103 -24.33 10.93 23.30
CA LEU A 103 -24.47 9.51 23.65
C LEU A 103 -23.57 9.11 24.82
N GLN A 104 -22.37 9.68 24.92
CA GLN A 104 -21.45 9.46 26.02
C GLN A 104 -21.98 9.99 27.36
N ASN A 105 -22.64 11.15 27.35
CA ASN A 105 -23.01 11.89 28.56
C ASN A 105 -24.44 11.64 29.03
N ALA A 106 -25.35 11.25 28.13
CA ALA A 106 -26.77 11.15 28.42
C ALA A 106 -27.15 10.03 29.40
N GLY A 107 -26.41 8.89 29.44
CA GLY A 107 -26.70 7.84 30.40
C GLY A 107 -26.07 6.48 30.08
N PRO A 108 -26.31 5.46 30.91
CA PRO A 108 -25.74 4.12 30.72
C PRO A 108 -26.18 3.44 29.42
N GLU A 109 -27.45 3.58 29.05
CA GLU A 109 -28.00 2.93 27.84
C GLU A 109 -27.44 3.55 26.57
N THR A 110 -27.30 4.88 26.53
CA THR A 110 -26.69 5.57 25.37
C THR A 110 -25.21 5.26 25.25
N ARG A 111 -24.48 5.17 26.35
CA ARG A 111 -23.08 4.72 26.38
C ARG A 111 -22.95 3.28 25.91
N ARG A 112 -23.87 2.38 26.29
CA ARG A 112 -23.90 1.01 25.80
C ARG A 112 -24.07 0.97 24.27
N ARG A 113 -24.97 1.76 23.72
CA ARG A 113 -25.15 1.89 22.26
C ARG A 113 -23.85 2.35 21.58
N LEU A 114 -23.21 3.38 22.13
CA LEU A 114 -21.90 3.85 21.63
C LEU A 114 -20.82 2.79 21.72
N ALA A 115 -20.77 2.02 22.82
CA ALA A 115 -19.81 0.94 23.00
C ALA A 115 -20.02 -0.19 21.98
N VAL A 116 -21.27 -0.59 21.71
CA VAL A 116 -21.63 -1.58 20.67
C VAL A 116 -21.18 -1.09 19.29
N TYR A 117 -21.43 0.17 18.98
CA TYR A 117 -20.96 0.79 17.73
C TYR A 117 -19.44 0.72 17.60
N CYS A 118 -18.69 1.12 18.63
CA CYS A 118 -17.23 1.05 18.63
C CYS A 118 -16.71 -0.40 18.52
N LEU A 119 -17.38 -1.34 19.18
CA LEU A 119 -17.06 -2.77 19.09
C LEU A 119 -17.24 -3.28 17.65
N LYS A 120 -18.34 -2.91 16.99
CA LYS A 120 -18.60 -3.29 15.60
C LYS A 120 -17.54 -2.72 14.65
N ASP A 121 -17.14 -1.46 14.84
CA ASP A 121 -16.08 -0.79 14.08
C ASP A 121 -14.71 -1.49 14.25
N ALA A 122 -14.43 -2.05 15.40
CA ALA A 122 -13.20 -2.81 15.64
C ALA A 122 -13.27 -4.25 15.09
N TYR A 123 -14.46 -4.84 15.07
CA TYR A 123 -14.68 -6.23 14.69
C TYR A 123 -14.77 -6.46 13.18
N LEU A 124 -15.44 -5.57 12.45
CA LEU A 124 -15.61 -5.69 11.00
C LEU A 124 -14.29 -5.79 10.22
N PRO A 125 -13.25 -4.98 10.51
CA PRO A 125 -11.96 -5.12 9.83
C PRO A 125 -11.28 -6.49 10.07
N GLN A 126 -11.45 -7.09 11.24
CA GLN A 126 -10.93 -8.42 11.52
C GLN A 126 -11.65 -9.48 10.68
N ARG A 127 -12.98 -9.40 10.59
CA ARG A 127 -13.77 -10.30 9.74
C ARG A 127 -13.45 -10.13 8.25
N LEU A 128 -13.21 -8.91 7.80
CA LEU A 128 -12.75 -8.65 6.43
C LEU A 128 -11.37 -9.27 6.18
N MET A 129 -10.45 -9.12 7.11
CA MET A 129 -9.11 -9.70 7.02
C MET A 129 -9.17 -11.23 6.91
N ASP A 130 -10.03 -11.88 7.70
CA ASP A 130 -10.23 -13.33 7.69
C ASP A 130 -10.95 -13.78 6.41
N LYS A 131 -12.04 -13.10 6.03
CA LYS A 131 -12.82 -13.42 4.83
C LYS A 131 -12.01 -13.35 3.55
N LEU A 132 -11.15 -12.36 3.46
CA LEU A 132 -10.28 -12.11 2.31
C LEU A 132 -8.92 -12.82 2.43
N MET A 133 -8.71 -13.57 3.53
CA MET A 133 -7.47 -14.29 3.83
C MET A 133 -6.21 -13.39 3.69
N CYS A 134 -6.36 -12.11 4.01
CA CYS A 134 -5.31 -11.10 3.78
C CYS A 134 -3.99 -11.48 4.43
N LEU A 135 -4.01 -11.88 5.69
CA LEU A 135 -2.79 -12.22 6.44
C LEU A 135 -2.05 -13.41 5.81
N ILE A 136 -2.78 -14.43 5.39
CA ILE A 136 -2.22 -15.63 4.76
C ILE A 136 -1.62 -15.24 3.41
N ASN A 137 -2.37 -14.52 2.56
CA ASN A 137 -1.93 -14.11 1.24
C ASN A 137 -0.66 -13.25 1.30
N TYR A 138 -0.61 -12.27 2.21
CA TYR A 138 0.60 -11.44 2.38
C TYR A 138 1.76 -12.23 2.97
N THR A 139 1.51 -13.15 3.89
CA THR A 139 2.56 -14.01 4.45
C THR A 139 3.17 -14.90 3.36
N GLU A 140 2.35 -15.57 2.57
CA GLU A 140 2.85 -16.42 1.47
C GLU A 140 3.56 -15.59 0.40
N MET A 141 3.05 -14.42 0.07
CA MET A 141 3.75 -13.50 -0.84
C MET A 141 5.11 -13.08 -0.29
N ALA A 142 5.22 -12.76 1.00
CA ALA A 142 6.49 -12.44 1.65
C ALA A 142 7.48 -13.62 1.60
N ARG A 143 6.99 -14.83 1.83
CA ARG A 143 7.79 -16.06 1.79
C ARG A 143 8.34 -16.34 0.39
N VAL A 144 7.49 -16.27 -0.63
CA VAL A 144 7.90 -16.52 -2.02
C VAL A 144 8.88 -15.46 -2.50
N THR A 145 8.58 -14.19 -2.26
CA THR A 145 9.40 -13.07 -2.76
C THR A 145 10.63 -12.79 -1.90
N GLY A 146 10.65 -13.25 -0.65
CA GLY A 146 11.76 -13.05 0.29
C GLY A 146 11.91 -11.60 0.76
N VAL A 147 10.81 -10.83 0.76
CA VAL A 147 10.80 -9.45 1.28
C VAL A 147 10.09 -9.40 2.64
N PRO A 148 10.44 -8.43 3.52
CA PRO A 148 9.70 -8.23 4.75
C PRO A 148 8.22 -7.95 4.51
N PHE A 149 7.36 -8.44 5.41
CA PHE A 149 5.91 -8.30 5.29
C PHE A 149 5.43 -6.86 5.05
N ASN A 150 6.00 -5.89 5.78
CA ASN A 150 5.67 -4.49 5.64
C ASN A 150 6.02 -3.89 4.27
N TYR A 151 6.99 -4.46 3.54
CA TYR A 151 7.33 -4.02 2.19
C TYR A 151 6.23 -4.32 1.18
N LEU A 152 5.43 -5.36 1.43
CA LEU A 152 4.29 -5.69 0.57
C LEU A 152 3.23 -4.59 0.57
N LEU A 153 3.12 -3.84 1.65
CA LEU A 153 2.17 -2.73 1.79
C LEU A 153 2.78 -1.37 1.41
N SER A 154 4.06 -1.15 1.69
CA SER A 154 4.71 0.16 1.57
C SER A 154 5.57 0.33 0.32
N ARG A 155 5.94 -0.74 -0.37
CA ARG A 155 6.82 -0.71 -1.55
C ARG A 155 6.07 -1.13 -2.82
N GLY A 156 6.63 -0.74 -3.98
CA GLY A 156 6.14 -1.18 -5.29
C GLY A 156 6.51 -2.64 -5.60
N GLN A 157 6.11 -3.12 -6.78
CA GLN A 157 6.37 -4.51 -7.22
C GLN A 157 7.86 -4.78 -7.46
N GLN A 158 8.62 -3.76 -7.83
CA GLN A 158 10.05 -3.88 -8.17
C GLN A 158 10.86 -4.55 -7.07
N ILE A 159 10.62 -4.23 -5.79
CA ILE A 159 11.38 -4.81 -4.67
C ILE A 159 11.24 -6.34 -4.58
N LYS A 160 10.09 -6.88 -4.98
CA LYS A 160 9.83 -8.32 -5.02
C LYS A 160 10.70 -9.01 -6.09
N VAL A 161 10.77 -8.40 -7.27
CA VAL A 161 11.58 -8.90 -8.39
C VAL A 161 13.07 -8.83 -8.03
N ILE A 162 13.54 -7.69 -7.53
CA ILE A 162 14.94 -7.49 -7.13
C ILE A 162 15.36 -8.51 -6.07
N SER A 163 14.54 -8.75 -5.06
CA SER A 163 14.84 -9.73 -4.02
C SER A 163 15.03 -11.14 -4.59
N GLN A 164 14.19 -11.55 -5.53
CA GLN A 164 14.30 -12.86 -6.19
C GLN A 164 15.53 -12.94 -7.10
N LEU A 165 15.80 -11.88 -7.87
CA LEU A 165 16.98 -11.80 -8.72
C LEU A 165 18.29 -11.88 -7.92
N PHE A 166 18.38 -11.16 -6.79
CA PHE A 166 19.57 -11.21 -5.93
C PHE A 166 19.81 -12.61 -5.35
N ARG A 167 18.75 -13.30 -4.94
CA ARG A 167 18.88 -14.67 -4.43
C ARG A 167 19.36 -15.62 -5.53
N LYS A 168 18.75 -15.51 -6.72
CA LYS A 168 19.15 -16.36 -7.85
C LYS A 168 20.59 -16.09 -8.33
N ALA A 169 20.94 -14.82 -8.47
CA ALA A 169 22.31 -14.42 -8.81
C ALA A 169 23.34 -14.96 -7.80
N ARG A 170 23.01 -14.89 -6.50
CA ARG A 170 23.87 -15.43 -5.44
C ARG A 170 24.02 -16.95 -5.54
N GLU A 171 22.95 -17.69 -5.81
CA GLU A 171 23.01 -19.14 -6.02
C GLU A 171 23.91 -19.51 -7.19
N ASP A 172 23.87 -18.75 -8.29
CA ASP A 172 24.64 -18.98 -9.49
C ASP A 172 26.05 -18.32 -9.44
N GLY A 173 26.43 -17.73 -8.31
CA GLY A 173 27.74 -17.11 -8.11
C GLY A 173 27.95 -15.77 -8.79
N TYR A 174 26.87 -15.07 -9.19
CA TYR A 174 26.94 -13.75 -9.82
C TYR A 174 26.82 -12.62 -8.82
N LEU A 175 27.52 -11.52 -9.11
CA LEU A 175 27.38 -10.25 -8.42
C LEU A 175 26.59 -9.27 -9.29
N ILE A 176 25.53 -8.68 -8.71
CA ILE A 176 24.78 -7.62 -9.38
C ILE A 176 25.41 -6.28 -8.98
N PRO A 177 25.96 -5.50 -9.93
CA PRO A 177 26.60 -4.24 -9.61
C PRO A 177 25.58 -3.19 -9.17
N ALA A 178 25.95 -2.37 -8.20
CA ALA A 178 25.20 -1.18 -7.82
C ALA A 178 25.71 0.01 -8.65
N TYR A 179 24.92 0.44 -9.62
CA TYR A 179 25.21 1.67 -10.36
C TYR A 179 24.77 2.85 -9.50
N LYS A 180 25.66 3.81 -9.28
CA LYS A 180 25.27 5.13 -8.77
C LYS A 180 24.51 5.83 -9.89
N ASN A 181 23.29 6.27 -9.60
CA ASN A 181 22.63 7.24 -10.48
C ASN A 181 23.50 8.51 -10.48
N GLU A 182 24.33 8.65 -11.48
CA GLU A 182 24.95 9.93 -11.81
C GLU A 182 23.82 10.78 -12.35
N GLY A 183 23.13 11.52 -11.47
CA GLY A 183 21.93 12.31 -11.67
C GLY A 183 21.84 13.05 -13.02
N GLY A 184 21.67 12.30 -14.07
CA GLY A 184 21.26 12.77 -15.36
C GLY A 184 19.74 12.79 -15.34
N ASP A 185 19.20 13.97 -15.53
CA ASP A 185 17.78 14.22 -15.77
C ASP A 185 17.43 13.77 -17.21
N ASP A 186 17.84 12.53 -17.54
CA ASP A 186 17.58 11.94 -18.85
C ASP A 186 16.08 11.58 -18.91
N GLN A 187 15.29 12.62 -19.15
CA GLN A 187 13.90 12.45 -19.54
C GLN A 187 13.90 11.82 -20.93
N TYR A 188 13.57 10.54 -20.99
CA TYR A 188 13.25 9.91 -22.25
C TYR A 188 11.80 10.22 -22.65
N GLU A 189 11.60 10.49 -23.94
CA GLU A 189 10.28 10.72 -24.51
C GLU A 189 9.46 9.42 -24.44
N GLY A 190 8.24 9.52 -23.92
CA GLY A 190 7.31 8.40 -23.88
C GLY A 190 6.75 8.07 -25.26
N ALA A 191 5.98 6.96 -25.34
CA ALA A 191 5.29 6.60 -26.56
C ALA A 191 4.27 7.68 -26.99
N THR A 192 4.10 7.87 -28.29
CA THR A 192 3.03 8.72 -28.83
C THR A 192 1.69 8.05 -28.56
N VAL A 193 0.83 8.75 -27.80
CA VAL A 193 -0.53 8.31 -27.51
C VAL A 193 -1.49 9.18 -28.30
N LEU A 194 -2.26 8.56 -29.19
CA LEU A 194 -3.29 9.25 -29.96
C LEU A 194 -4.56 9.39 -29.11
N ASP A 195 -5.18 10.56 -29.17
CA ASP A 195 -6.47 10.77 -28.51
C ASP A 195 -7.55 9.95 -29.23
N PRO A 196 -8.38 9.20 -28.46
CA PRO A 196 -9.46 8.43 -29.04
C PRO A 196 -10.53 9.36 -29.62
N LYS A 197 -11.03 9.03 -30.80
CA LYS A 197 -12.20 9.71 -31.35
C LYS A 197 -13.43 9.25 -30.58
N GLN A 198 -13.99 10.13 -29.76
CA GLN A 198 -15.18 9.83 -28.98
C GLN A 198 -16.40 9.74 -29.88
N GLY A 199 -17.25 8.75 -29.67
CA GLY A 199 -18.49 8.57 -30.44
C GLY A 199 -19.11 7.18 -30.25
N TYR A 200 -20.28 7.00 -30.84
CA TYR A 200 -20.90 5.70 -30.98
C TYR A 200 -20.45 5.05 -32.30
N TYR A 201 -20.04 3.81 -32.23
CA TYR A 201 -19.56 3.05 -33.39
C TYR A 201 -20.49 1.86 -33.64
N ASP A 202 -21.15 1.87 -34.79
CA ASP A 202 -22.04 0.80 -35.27
C ASP A 202 -21.31 -0.25 -36.14
N LYS A 203 -20.04 0.00 -36.46
CA LYS A 203 -19.19 -0.91 -37.22
C LYS A 203 -18.24 -1.67 -36.31
N PRO A 204 -17.94 -2.94 -36.62
CA PRO A 204 -16.92 -3.69 -35.89
C PRO A 204 -15.56 -2.97 -35.90
N ILE A 205 -14.92 -2.89 -34.77
CA ILE A 205 -13.57 -2.32 -34.60
C ILE A 205 -12.63 -3.46 -34.29
N ALA A 206 -11.58 -3.66 -35.12
CA ALA A 206 -10.52 -4.59 -34.83
C ALA A 206 -9.50 -3.94 -33.87
N THR A 207 -9.28 -4.59 -32.74
CA THR A 207 -8.21 -4.19 -31.81
C THR A 207 -7.02 -5.11 -32.03
N LEU A 208 -5.87 -4.52 -32.37
CA LEU A 208 -4.62 -5.25 -32.57
C LEU A 208 -3.68 -4.92 -31.39
N ASP A 209 -3.02 -5.94 -30.90
CA ASP A 209 -2.04 -5.83 -29.83
C ASP A 209 -0.79 -6.64 -30.15
N PHE A 210 0.37 -6.17 -29.73
CA PHE A 210 1.62 -6.91 -29.84
C PHE A 210 1.69 -8.02 -28.80
N ALA A 211 1.96 -9.24 -29.22
CA ALA A 211 2.21 -10.33 -28.29
C ALA A 211 3.48 -10.06 -27.48
N SER A 212 3.31 -9.87 -26.16
CA SER A 212 4.43 -9.64 -25.23
C SER A 212 5.38 -8.52 -25.70
N LEU A 213 4.87 -7.31 -25.95
CA LEU A 213 5.63 -6.20 -26.57
C LEU A 213 7.02 -6.01 -25.95
N TYR A 214 7.12 -5.81 -24.65
CA TYR A 214 8.41 -5.56 -23.98
C TYR A 214 9.38 -6.76 -24.08
N PRO A 215 8.98 -8.00 -23.77
CA PRO A 215 9.84 -9.16 -23.97
C PRO A 215 10.28 -9.33 -25.43
N SER A 216 9.40 -9.08 -26.40
CA SER A 216 9.74 -9.17 -27.82
C SER A 216 10.79 -8.15 -28.25
N ILE A 217 10.70 -6.91 -27.75
CA ILE A 217 11.71 -5.88 -27.97
C ILE A 217 13.04 -6.25 -27.31
N MET A 218 13.01 -6.75 -26.07
CA MET A 218 14.22 -7.21 -25.38
C MET A 218 14.95 -8.31 -26.16
N MET A 219 14.21 -9.29 -26.69
CA MET A 219 14.78 -10.35 -27.50
C MET A 219 15.31 -9.86 -28.85
N ALA A 220 14.54 -9.02 -29.55
CA ALA A 220 14.90 -8.51 -30.88
C ALA A 220 16.16 -7.62 -30.85
N HIS A 221 16.36 -6.88 -29.79
CA HIS A 221 17.46 -5.91 -29.62
C HIS A 221 18.51 -6.38 -28.62
N ASN A 222 18.43 -7.59 -28.11
CA ASN A 222 19.35 -8.16 -27.12
C ASN A 222 19.55 -7.25 -25.89
N LEU A 223 18.43 -6.69 -25.36
CA LEU A 223 18.46 -5.81 -24.21
C LEU A 223 18.54 -6.63 -22.91
N CYS A 224 19.70 -6.64 -22.30
CA CYS A 224 19.94 -7.34 -21.04
C CYS A 224 20.95 -6.54 -20.19
N TYR A 225 20.91 -6.72 -18.89
CA TYR A 225 21.94 -6.14 -18.01
C TYR A 225 23.36 -6.64 -18.35
N THR A 226 23.49 -7.83 -18.90
CA THR A 226 24.77 -8.39 -19.36
C THR A 226 25.30 -7.75 -20.63
N THR A 227 24.44 -7.09 -21.41
CA THR A 227 24.82 -6.36 -22.63
C THR A 227 25.02 -4.86 -22.39
N LEU A 228 24.77 -4.37 -21.17
CA LEU A 228 25.00 -2.98 -20.80
C LEU A 228 26.51 -2.71 -20.76
N ILE A 229 26.92 -1.73 -21.55
CA ILE A 229 28.33 -1.29 -21.64
C ILE A 229 28.48 0.00 -20.82
N ASP A 230 29.50 0.07 -19.98
CA ASP A 230 29.81 1.29 -19.24
C ASP A 230 30.52 2.35 -20.13
N LYS A 231 30.48 3.62 -19.73
CA LYS A 231 31.09 4.71 -20.47
C LYS A 231 32.59 4.49 -20.72
N ARG A 232 33.30 3.87 -19.78
CA ARG A 232 34.74 3.60 -19.90
C ARG A 232 35.06 2.54 -20.96
N THR A 233 34.12 1.62 -21.21
CA THR A 233 34.25 0.60 -22.24
C THR A 233 33.97 1.16 -23.64
N ILE A 234 33.12 2.20 -23.72
CA ILE A 234 32.80 2.88 -25.00
C ILE A 234 33.97 3.76 -25.48
N GLU A 235 34.74 4.33 -24.54
CA GLU A 235 35.89 5.21 -24.84
C GLU A 235 37.18 4.46 -25.19
N ARG A 236 37.18 3.13 -25.16
CA ARG A 236 38.28 2.24 -25.58
C ARG A 236 38.05 1.68 -26.98
#